data_08f748460d8223d1fcb334698d3b1a53
#
_entry.id   08f748460d8223d1fcb334698d3b1a53
#
_cell.length_a   1.000
_cell.length_b   1.000
_cell.length_c   1.000
_cell.angle_alpha   90.00
_cell.angle_beta   90.00
_cell.angle_gamma   90.00
#
_symmetry.space_group_name_H-M   'P 1'
#
loop_
_entity.id
_entity.type
_entity.pdbx_description
1 polymer ?
#
loop_
_entity_poly.entity_id
_entity_poly.type
_entity_poly.pdbx_seq_one_letter_code
_entity_poly.pdbx_strand_id
1 'polypeptide(L)'
;LYHMKHSQPAAPAKKRRTTHIRRFSRIHQREEEECGVEKIIFTAGILLLPAVCTTVGAAGAFLLRRAQEPRTQRMTSGMAAGIMLAASVWSLLLPAIERAERGVWPGWFPPTAGLVVGAVGLLRLEALAGRWFAAGPGHCGHMVLAVTLHNLPEGMVVGLAAALALEGSPEAVSGALALALGIGLQNIPEGAAVSLPLLRSGQSRGRAFLAGAASGLVEPLGGLLALAVAGWVSAALPWLMSAAAGCMVCVTAQEMIPQAVEPDESAGVISIVLGFALMMALDVAL
;
A
#
# COMPACT_ATOMS: atom_id res chain seq x y z
N LEU A 1 -11.59 -45.49 71.84
CA LEU A 1 -12.29 -44.99 70.62
C LEU A 1 -11.28 -44.29 69.74
N TYR A 2 -10.72 -45.02 68.77
CA TYR A 2 -9.75 -44.50 67.77
C TYR A 2 -10.53 -43.93 66.59
N HIS A 3 -10.38 -42.64 66.25
CA HIS A 3 -10.85 -42.05 64.96
C HIS A 3 -9.88 -42.39 63.83
N MET A 4 -10.26 -43.30 62.98
CA MET A 4 -9.60 -43.56 61.70
C MET A 4 -9.92 -42.37 60.77
N LYS A 5 -8.93 -41.54 60.45
CA LYS A 5 -8.99 -40.60 59.33
C LYS A 5 -8.83 -41.40 58.01
N HIS A 6 -9.90 -41.47 57.23
CA HIS A 6 -9.82 -41.95 55.86
C HIS A 6 -9.01 -40.93 55.03
N SER A 7 -7.78 -41.28 54.70
CA SER A 7 -6.99 -40.58 53.68
C SER A 7 -7.50 -40.97 52.30
N GLN A 8 -8.00 -39.98 51.56
CA GLN A 8 -8.36 -40.22 50.17
C GLN A 8 -7.12 -40.63 49.35
N PRO A 9 -7.21 -41.63 48.47
CA PRO A 9 -6.07 -42.04 47.65
C PRO A 9 -5.68 -40.97 46.65
N ALA A 10 -4.41 -40.59 46.64
CA ALA A 10 -3.84 -39.68 45.68
C ALA A 10 -4.04 -40.20 44.25
N ALA A 11 -4.58 -39.32 43.35
CA ALA A 11 -4.79 -39.69 41.95
C ALA A 11 -3.47 -40.16 41.31
N PRO A 12 -3.51 -41.22 40.45
CA PRO A 12 -2.31 -41.85 39.88
C PRO A 12 -1.49 -40.80 39.07
N ALA A 13 -0.18 -40.78 39.31
CA ALA A 13 0.78 -39.85 38.71
C ALA A 13 0.70 -39.71 37.17
N LYS A 14 0.24 -40.75 36.48
CA LYS A 14 0.01 -40.83 35.05
C LYS A 14 -1.11 -39.88 34.59
N LYS A 15 -2.16 -39.65 35.44
CA LYS A 15 -3.30 -38.80 35.14
C LYS A 15 -2.93 -37.29 35.32
N ARG A 16 -2.01 -36.96 36.23
CA ARG A 16 -1.47 -35.62 36.43
C ARG A 16 -0.56 -35.21 35.26
N ARG A 17 0.26 -36.10 34.74
CA ARG A 17 1.18 -35.83 33.63
C ARG A 17 0.44 -35.55 32.31
N THR A 18 -0.63 -36.28 31.99
CA THR A 18 -1.47 -36.07 30.82
C THR A 18 -2.27 -34.77 30.90
N THR A 19 -2.68 -34.32 32.08
CA THR A 19 -3.38 -33.05 32.27
C THR A 19 -2.45 -31.84 32.09
N HIS A 20 -1.20 -31.95 32.56
CA HIS A 20 -0.17 -30.92 32.35
C HIS A 20 0.20 -30.77 30.87
N ILE A 21 0.39 -31.87 30.17
CA ILE A 21 0.71 -31.85 28.72
C ILE A 21 -0.44 -31.23 27.92
N ARG A 22 -1.70 -31.56 28.22
CA ARG A 22 -2.88 -30.96 27.56
C ARG A 22 -3.09 -29.49 27.90
N ARG A 23 -2.68 -29.05 29.08
CA ARG A 23 -2.75 -27.64 29.45
C ARG A 23 -1.66 -26.85 28.74
N PHE A 24 -0.44 -27.39 28.64
CA PHE A 24 0.69 -26.79 27.93
C PHE A 24 0.41 -26.69 26.43
N SER A 25 -0.11 -27.73 25.81
CA SER A 25 -0.54 -27.73 24.41
C SER A 25 -1.63 -26.70 24.12
N ARG A 26 -2.61 -26.51 25.01
CA ARG A 26 -3.66 -25.50 24.87
C ARG A 26 -3.15 -24.07 25.03
N ILE A 27 -2.17 -23.86 25.89
CA ILE A 27 -1.55 -22.54 26.05
C ILE A 27 -0.78 -22.19 24.77
N HIS A 28 0.01 -23.12 24.27
CA HIS A 28 0.78 -22.91 23.04
C HIS A 28 -0.10 -22.70 21.80
N GLN A 29 -1.19 -23.45 21.67
CA GLN A 29 -2.19 -23.22 20.64
C GLN A 29 -2.87 -21.86 20.73
N ARG A 30 -3.18 -21.38 21.94
CA ARG A 30 -3.72 -20.03 22.12
C ARG A 30 -2.73 -18.93 21.76
N GLU A 31 -1.46 -19.08 22.12
CA GLU A 31 -0.40 -18.14 21.76
C GLU A 31 -0.19 -18.07 20.23
N GLU A 32 -0.26 -19.23 19.56
CA GLU A 32 -0.18 -19.30 18.10
C GLU A 32 -1.41 -18.68 17.42
N GLU A 33 -2.62 -18.92 17.96
CA GLU A 33 -3.87 -18.32 17.47
C GLU A 33 -3.89 -16.80 17.68
N GLU A 34 -3.48 -16.30 18.86
CA GLU A 34 -3.39 -14.87 19.16
C GLU A 34 -2.37 -14.18 18.25
N CYS A 35 -1.19 -14.75 18.06
CA CYS A 35 -0.18 -14.25 17.12
C CYS A 35 -0.69 -14.25 15.67
N GLY A 36 -1.46 -15.26 15.27
CA GLY A 36 -2.09 -15.32 13.96
C GLY A 36 -3.11 -14.20 13.74
N VAL A 37 -3.95 -13.95 14.72
CA VAL A 37 -4.96 -12.88 14.68
C VAL A 37 -4.31 -11.49 14.63
N GLU A 38 -3.27 -11.24 15.41
CA GLU A 38 -2.54 -9.98 15.38
C GLU A 38 -1.92 -9.70 14.00
N LYS A 39 -1.32 -10.71 13.37
CA LYS A 39 -0.77 -10.61 12.03
C LYS A 39 -1.83 -10.30 10.98
N ILE A 40 -3.00 -10.92 11.08
CA ILE A 40 -4.14 -10.66 10.18
C ILE A 40 -4.64 -9.22 10.34
N ILE A 41 -4.83 -8.76 11.58
CA ILE A 41 -5.31 -7.40 11.88
C ILE A 41 -4.30 -6.37 11.37
N PHE A 42 -3.01 -6.58 11.62
CA PHE A 42 -1.94 -5.71 11.15
C PHE A 42 -1.92 -5.63 9.62
N THR A 43 -1.93 -6.78 8.95
CA THR A 43 -1.94 -6.85 7.48
C THR A 43 -3.16 -6.18 6.88
N ALA A 44 -4.35 -6.47 7.42
CA ALA A 44 -5.59 -5.83 6.98
C ALA A 44 -5.56 -4.31 7.20
N GLY A 45 -5.02 -3.85 8.34
CA GLY A 45 -4.84 -2.43 8.63
C GLY A 45 -3.96 -1.73 7.61
N ILE A 46 -2.81 -2.31 7.30
CA ILE A 46 -1.87 -1.78 6.31
C ILE A 46 -2.50 -1.72 4.91
N LEU A 47 -3.16 -2.80 4.47
CA LEU A 47 -3.77 -2.88 3.14
C LEU A 47 -4.97 -1.94 2.97
N LEU A 48 -5.72 -1.68 4.03
CA LEU A 48 -6.92 -0.84 3.98
C LEU A 48 -6.61 0.65 4.18
N LEU A 49 -5.50 0.99 4.84
CA LEU A 49 -5.18 2.36 5.19
C LEU A 49 -5.14 3.31 3.98
N PRO A 50 -4.46 2.99 2.88
CA PRO A 50 -4.44 3.84 1.69
C PRO A 50 -5.85 4.07 1.11
N ALA A 51 -6.63 3.00 0.92
CA ALA A 51 -8.00 3.10 0.41
C ALA A 51 -8.94 3.93 1.29
N VAL A 52 -8.77 3.85 2.62
CA VAL A 52 -9.49 4.72 3.56
C VAL A 52 -9.08 6.18 3.34
N CYS A 53 -7.80 6.46 3.16
CA CYS A 53 -7.29 7.81 2.89
C CYS A 53 -7.80 8.36 1.55
N THR A 54 -7.83 7.56 0.48
CA THR A 54 -8.46 7.91 -0.80
C THR A 54 -9.95 8.24 -0.61
N THR A 55 -10.65 7.44 0.19
CA THR A 55 -12.07 7.66 0.52
C THR A 55 -12.28 8.97 1.30
N VAL A 56 -11.41 9.26 2.26
CA VAL A 56 -11.41 10.52 3.02
C VAL A 56 -11.19 11.70 2.07
N GLY A 57 -10.25 11.59 1.14
CA GLY A 57 -10.00 12.60 0.10
C GLY A 57 -11.22 12.83 -0.79
N ALA A 58 -11.84 11.74 -1.24
CA ALA A 58 -13.07 11.79 -2.04
C ALA A 58 -14.23 12.47 -1.31
N ALA A 59 -14.29 12.39 0.02
CA ALA A 59 -15.28 13.11 0.84
C ALA A 59 -15.16 14.64 0.74
N GLY A 60 -14.06 15.16 0.18
CA GLY A 60 -13.93 16.56 -0.22
C GLY A 60 -15.09 17.05 -1.11
N ALA A 61 -15.71 16.16 -1.90
CA ALA A 61 -16.90 16.48 -2.68
C ALA A 61 -18.09 17.00 -1.83
N PHE A 62 -18.16 16.66 -0.56
CA PHE A 62 -19.19 17.16 0.37
C PHE A 62 -18.79 18.44 1.06
N LEU A 63 -17.50 18.64 1.35
CA LEU A 63 -16.98 19.71 2.18
C LEU A 63 -16.60 20.94 1.36
N LEU A 64 -15.98 20.74 0.20
CA LEU A 64 -15.46 21.82 -0.62
C LEU A 64 -16.56 22.36 -1.54
N ARG A 65 -16.98 23.61 -1.29
CA ARG A 65 -17.94 24.34 -2.13
C ARG A 65 -17.30 25.01 -3.35
N ARG A 66 -16.00 25.22 -3.33
CA ARG A 66 -15.20 25.82 -4.41
C ARG A 66 -14.11 24.86 -4.84
N ALA A 67 -13.76 24.95 -6.12
CA ALA A 67 -12.59 24.28 -6.65
C ALA A 67 -11.35 24.68 -5.85
N GLN A 68 -10.44 23.74 -5.60
CA GLN A 68 -9.12 24.08 -5.08
C GLN A 68 -8.48 25.12 -6.01
N GLU A 69 -7.81 26.09 -5.41
CA GLU A 69 -7.00 27.03 -6.18
C GLU A 69 -5.92 26.25 -6.96
N PRO A 70 -5.57 26.65 -8.19
CA PRO A 70 -4.57 25.98 -9.01
C PRO A 70 -3.25 25.74 -8.26
N ARG A 71 -2.83 26.70 -7.45
CA ARG A 71 -1.64 26.60 -6.62
C ARG A 71 -1.72 25.47 -5.59
N THR A 72 -2.84 25.36 -4.89
CA THR A 72 -3.05 24.25 -3.92
C THR A 72 -3.02 22.89 -4.62
N GLN A 73 -3.64 22.78 -5.80
CA GLN A 73 -3.59 21.56 -6.59
C GLN A 73 -2.16 21.20 -6.99
N ARG A 74 -1.37 22.17 -7.48
CA ARG A 74 0.06 21.96 -7.81
C ARG A 74 0.87 21.49 -6.60
N MET A 75 0.66 22.13 -5.45
CA MET A 75 1.36 21.74 -4.21
C MET A 75 0.99 20.34 -3.73
N THR A 76 -0.28 19.95 -3.81
CA THR A 76 -0.72 18.59 -3.42
C THR A 76 -0.20 17.54 -4.38
N SER A 77 -0.27 17.77 -5.69
CA SER A 77 0.33 16.86 -6.70
C SER A 77 1.85 16.76 -6.55
N GLY A 78 2.53 17.88 -6.25
CA GLY A 78 3.96 17.87 -5.99
C GLY A 78 4.33 17.09 -4.73
N MET A 79 3.59 17.27 -3.64
CA MET A 79 3.80 16.50 -2.41
C MET A 79 3.65 15.01 -2.67
N ALA A 80 2.58 14.59 -3.36
CA ALA A 80 2.34 13.20 -3.73
C ALA A 80 3.49 12.66 -4.60
N ALA A 81 3.90 13.40 -5.64
CA ALA A 81 5.03 13.02 -6.50
C ALA A 81 6.32 12.76 -5.71
N GLY A 82 6.62 13.64 -4.75
CA GLY A 82 7.80 13.49 -3.89
C GLY A 82 7.73 12.23 -3.01
N ILE A 83 6.59 11.98 -2.38
CA ILE A 83 6.35 10.79 -1.56
C ILE A 83 6.53 9.53 -2.40
N MET A 84 5.91 9.47 -3.60
CA MET A 84 6.00 8.32 -4.50
C MET A 84 7.44 8.05 -4.96
N LEU A 85 8.20 9.08 -5.32
CA LEU A 85 9.61 8.92 -5.70
C LEU A 85 10.45 8.36 -4.56
N ALA A 86 10.30 8.88 -3.34
CA ALA A 86 11.04 8.39 -2.19
C ALA A 86 10.65 6.94 -1.86
N ALA A 87 9.36 6.62 -1.80
CA ALA A 87 8.87 5.27 -1.57
C ALA A 87 9.37 4.27 -2.62
N SER A 88 9.42 4.68 -3.91
CA SER A 88 9.98 3.84 -4.97
C SER A 88 11.44 3.45 -4.71
N VAL A 89 12.22 4.34 -4.11
CA VAL A 89 13.64 4.07 -3.81
C VAL A 89 13.79 3.29 -2.52
N TRP A 90 13.33 3.84 -1.39
CA TRP A 90 13.61 3.29 -0.05
C TRP A 90 12.78 2.06 0.27
N SER A 91 11.48 2.10 0.00
CA SER A 91 10.60 0.99 0.38
C SER A 91 10.59 -0.15 -0.63
N LEU A 92 11.05 0.07 -1.88
CA LEU A 92 10.99 -0.94 -2.94
C LEU A 92 12.33 -1.29 -3.57
N LEU A 93 13.04 -0.32 -4.16
CA LEU A 93 14.27 -0.63 -4.91
C LEU A 93 15.41 -1.06 -4.01
N LEU A 94 15.63 -0.42 -2.88
CA LEU A 94 16.70 -0.81 -1.95
C LEU A 94 16.47 -2.23 -1.41
N PRO A 95 15.29 -2.59 -0.85
CA PRO A 95 15.04 -3.96 -0.44
C PRO A 95 15.07 -4.98 -1.59
N ALA A 96 14.68 -4.58 -2.82
CA ALA A 96 14.79 -5.46 -3.98
C ALA A 96 16.24 -5.76 -4.34
N ILE A 97 17.13 -4.77 -4.29
CA ILE A 97 18.58 -4.92 -4.53
C ILE A 97 19.18 -5.85 -3.48
N GLU A 98 18.95 -5.60 -2.19
CA GLU A 98 19.46 -6.42 -1.10
C GLU A 98 19.03 -7.89 -1.20
N ARG A 99 17.80 -8.14 -1.63
CA ARG A 99 17.30 -9.49 -1.86
C ARG A 99 17.88 -10.13 -3.12
N ALA A 100 18.08 -9.34 -4.18
CA ALA A 100 18.66 -9.82 -5.42
C ALA A 100 20.12 -10.27 -5.25
N GLU A 101 20.89 -9.61 -4.37
CA GLU A 101 22.28 -9.99 -4.05
C GLU A 101 22.40 -11.40 -3.45
N ARG A 102 21.34 -11.89 -2.81
CA ARG A 102 21.25 -13.25 -2.25
C ARG A 102 20.72 -14.28 -3.25
N GLY A 103 20.35 -13.84 -4.44
CA GLY A 103 19.75 -14.66 -5.49
C GLY A 103 20.75 -15.32 -6.44
N VAL A 104 20.21 -15.94 -7.50
CA VAL A 104 21.00 -16.66 -8.53
C VAL A 104 21.52 -15.68 -9.60
N TRP A 105 20.85 -14.55 -9.80
CA TRP A 105 21.18 -13.54 -10.79
C TRP A 105 22.13 -12.49 -10.23
N PRO A 106 22.93 -11.80 -11.08
CA PRO A 106 23.68 -10.63 -10.62
C PRO A 106 22.76 -9.65 -9.90
N GLY A 107 23.14 -9.15 -8.72
CA GLY A 107 22.28 -8.36 -7.82
C GLY A 107 21.63 -7.13 -8.46
N TRP A 108 22.29 -6.52 -9.46
CA TRP A 108 21.76 -5.38 -10.21
C TRP A 108 20.68 -5.76 -11.26
N PHE A 109 20.70 -7.01 -11.77
CA PHE A 109 19.89 -7.39 -12.93
C PHE A 109 18.38 -7.44 -12.65
N PRO A 110 17.90 -8.20 -11.61
CA PRO A 110 16.47 -8.24 -11.31
C PRO A 110 15.87 -6.84 -11.02
N PRO A 111 16.51 -5.96 -10.20
CA PRO A 111 15.98 -4.63 -9.93
C PRO A 111 15.92 -3.74 -11.18
N THR A 112 16.95 -3.75 -12.01
CA THR A 112 16.99 -2.93 -13.22
C THR A 112 15.97 -3.40 -14.25
N ALA A 113 15.93 -4.71 -14.51
CA ALA A 113 15.00 -5.27 -15.50
C ALA A 113 13.55 -5.16 -15.01
N GLY A 114 13.29 -5.44 -13.73
CA GLY A 114 11.97 -5.29 -13.12
C GLY A 114 11.44 -3.87 -13.23
N LEU A 115 12.27 -2.87 -12.90
CA LEU A 115 11.90 -1.45 -13.01
C LEU A 115 11.44 -1.10 -14.43
N VAL A 116 12.20 -1.49 -15.46
CA VAL A 116 11.86 -1.22 -16.87
C VAL A 116 10.58 -1.97 -17.27
N VAL A 117 10.48 -3.25 -16.88
CA VAL A 117 9.31 -4.09 -17.21
C VAL A 117 8.05 -3.51 -16.56
N GLY A 118 8.12 -3.06 -15.31
CA GLY A 118 6.99 -2.42 -14.61
C GLY A 118 6.53 -1.15 -15.31
N ALA A 119 7.45 -0.23 -15.60
CA ALA A 119 7.13 1.02 -16.30
C ALA A 119 6.51 0.76 -17.69
N VAL A 120 7.14 -0.09 -18.50
CA VAL A 120 6.62 -0.44 -19.84
C VAL A 120 5.29 -1.19 -19.73
N GLY A 121 5.15 -2.09 -18.76
CA GLY A 121 3.94 -2.86 -18.51
C GLY A 121 2.75 -1.94 -18.21
N LEU A 122 2.95 -0.94 -17.34
CA LEU A 122 1.91 0.04 -17.00
C LEU A 122 1.51 0.86 -18.24
N LEU A 123 2.47 1.41 -19.00
CA LEU A 123 2.19 2.17 -20.21
C LEU A 123 1.39 1.36 -21.24
N ARG A 124 1.68 0.06 -21.35
CA ARG A 124 0.92 -0.84 -22.23
C ARG A 124 -0.48 -1.11 -21.71
N LEU A 125 -0.62 -1.30 -20.40
CA LEU A 125 -1.91 -1.50 -19.74
C LEU A 125 -2.82 -0.28 -19.94
N GLU A 126 -2.30 0.92 -19.73
CA GLU A 126 -3.02 2.18 -19.96
C GLU A 126 -3.45 2.34 -21.42
N ALA A 127 -2.55 2.05 -22.36
CA ALA A 127 -2.86 2.12 -23.78
C ALA A 127 -3.93 1.12 -24.22
N LEU A 128 -3.94 -0.09 -23.62
CA LEU A 128 -4.97 -1.10 -23.86
C LEU A 128 -6.29 -0.70 -23.23
N ALA A 129 -6.27 -0.27 -21.95
CA ALA A 129 -7.46 0.17 -21.26
C ALA A 129 -8.11 1.38 -21.95
N GLY A 130 -7.33 2.35 -22.41
CA GLY A 130 -7.81 3.48 -23.18
C GLY A 130 -8.55 3.08 -24.47
N ARG A 131 -8.09 2.03 -25.17
CA ARG A 131 -8.78 1.50 -26.36
C ARG A 131 -10.12 0.84 -26.02
N TRP A 132 -10.22 0.15 -24.87
CA TRP A 132 -11.43 -0.56 -24.47
C TRP A 132 -12.49 0.37 -23.89
N PHE A 133 -12.08 1.42 -23.19
CA PHE A 133 -12.97 2.38 -22.55
C PHE A 133 -13.19 3.68 -23.35
N ALA A 134 -12.50 3.86 -24.50
CA ALA A 134 -12.70 5.00 -25.41
C ALA A 134 -14.12 5.10 -26.00
N ALA A 135 -14.94 4.05 -25.86
CA ALA A 135 -16.32 4.00 -26.36
C ALA A 135 -17.36 4.68 -25.43
N GLY A 136 -16.97 5.19 -24.26
CA GLY A 136 -17.87 5.86 -23.31
C GLY A 136 -17.92 7.38 -23.49
N PRO A 137 -19.07 8.04 -23.28
CA PRO A 137 -19.18 9.48 -23.41
C PRO A 137 -18.53 10.21 -22.23
N GLY A 138 -17.39 10.85 -22.48
CA GLY A 138 -16.87 11.92 -21.62
C GLY A 138 -15.47 11.76 -21.08
N HIS A 139 -14.72 12.86 -21.08
CA HIS A 139 -13.35 13.00 -20.54
C HIS A 139 -13.21 12.56 -19.07
N CYS A 140 -14.29 12.66 -18.27
CA CYS A 140 -14.29 12.24 -16.86
C CYS A 140 -14.11 10.75 -16.65
N GLY A 141 -14.60 9.89 -17.57
CA GLY A 141 -14.45 8.44 -17.46
C GLY A 141 -13.00 7.98 -17.63
N HIS A 142 -12.27 8.63 -18.56
CA HIS A 142 -10.84 8.36 -18.76
C HIS A 142 -10.00 8.73 -17.53
N MET A 143 -10.29 9.87 -16.91
CA MET A 143 -9.59 10.31 -15.70
C MET A 143 -9.80 9.33 -14.52
N VAL A 144 -11.06 8.91 -14.28
CA VAL A 144 -11.36 7.93 -13.22
C VAL A 144 -10.65 6.61 -13.49
N LEU A 145 -10.63 6.17 -14.76
CA LEU A 145 -9.93 4.94 -15.14
C LEU A 145 -8.42 5.06 -14.93
N ALA A 146 -7.81 6.19 -15.36
CA ALA A 146 -6.38 6.43 -15.18
C ALA A 146 -6.01 6.33 -13.70
N VAL A 147 -6.67 7.09 -12.83
CA VAL A 147 -6.41 7.04 -11.38
C VAL A 147 -6.65 5.65 -10.81
N THR A 148 -7.70 4.94 -11.24
CA THR A 148 -7.94 3.56 -10.78
C THR A 148 -6.81 2.62 -11.18
N LEU A 149 -6.23 2.79 -12.37
CA LEU A 149 -5.09 1.99 -12.83
C LEU A 149 -3.80 2.32 -12.05
N HIS A 150 -3.64 3.57 -11.60
CA HIS A 150 -2.51 3.99 -10.77
C HIS A 150 -2.58 3.40 -9.36
N ASN A 151 -3.77 3.32 -8.78
CA ASN A 151 -3.99 2.78 -7.45
C ASN A 151 -3.69 1.27 -7.37
N LEU A 152 -3.72 0.54 -8.49
CA LEU A 152 -3.39 -0.88 -8.51
C LEU A 152 -1.90 -1.14 -8.14
N PRO A 153 -0.90 -0.53 -8.81
CA PRO A 153 0.50 -0.60 -8.40
C PRO A 153 0.74 -0.15 -6.96
N GLU A 154 0.08 0.91 -6.50
CA GLU A 154 0.22 1.40 -5.12
C GLU A 154 -0.24 0.34 -4.11
N GLY A 155 -1.40 -0.27 -4.33
CA GLY A 155 -1.86 -1.38 -3.53
C GLY A 155 -0.88 -2.57 -3.57
N MET A 156 -0.35 -2.92 -4.75
CA MET A 156 0.63 -4.00 -4.88
C MET A 156 1.90 -3.75 -4.06
N VAL A 157 2.38 -2.51 -4.03
CA VAL A 157 3.53 -2.09 -3.23
C VAL A 157 3.28 -2.31 -1.75
N VAL A 158 2.12 -1.87 -1.26
CA VAL A 158 1.71 -2.06 0.14
C VAL A 158 1.57 -3.55 0.47
N GLY A 159 1.04 -4.35 -0.46
CA GLY A 159 0.93 -5.80 -0.31
C GLY A 159 2.29 -6.50 -0.24
N LEU A 160 3.26 -6.08 -1.04
CA LEU A 160 4.64 -6.59 -0.98
C LEU A 160 5.32 -6.23 0.35
N ALA A 161 5.16 -4.98 0.81
CA ALA A 161 5.68 -4.57 2.11
C ALA A 161 5.04 -5.35 3.27
N ALA A 162 3.72 -5.59 3.21
CA ALA A 162 3.02 -6.43 4.17
C ALA A 162 3.54 -7.88 4.15
N ALA A 163 3.84 -8.44 2.96
CA ALA A 163 4.45 -9.75 2.84
C ALA A 163 5.80 -9.83 3.55
N LEU A 164 6.64 -8.80 3.40
CA LEU A 164 7.93 -8.71 4.09
C LEU A 164 7.76 -8.58 5.61
N ALA A 165 6.80 -7.78 6.06
CA ALA A 165 6.49 -7.63 7.48
C ALA A 165 6.04 -8.95 8.13
N LEU A 166 5.36 -9.83 7.39
CA LEU A 166 4.97 -11.16 7.85
C LEU A 166 6.17 -12.10 8.10
N GLU A 167 7.34 -11.82 7.50
CA GLU A 167 8.60 -12.52 7.82
C GLU A 167 9.08 -12.24 9.25
N GLY A 168 8.57 -11.19 9.90
CA GLY A 168 8.67 -10.94 11.34
C GLY A 168 9.88 -10.12 11.77
N SER A 169 10.64 -9.50 10.85
CA SER A 169 11.70 -8.58 11.28
C SER A 169 11.09 -7.22 11.69
N PRO A 170 11.55 -6.61 12.80
CA PRO A 170 11.07 -5.30 13.24
C PRO A 170 11.23 -4.21 12.16
N GLU A 171 12.30 -4.26 11.40
CA GLU A 171 12.61 -3.33 10.31
C GLU A 171 11.61 -3.46 9.16
N ALA A 172 11.21 -4.70 8.82
CA ALA A 172 10.21 -4.92 7.79
C ALA A 172 8.81 -4.46 8.22
N VAL A 173 8.47 -4.63 9.50
CA VAL A 173 7.20 -4.16 10.07
C VAL A 173 7.13 -2.63 10.06
N SER A 174 8.19 -1.95 10.52
CA SER A 174 8.26 -0.49 10.52
C SER A 174 8.29 0.09 9.12
N GLY A 175 9.04 -0.51 8.19
CA GLY A 175 9.06 -0.11 6.78
C GLY A 175 7.69 -0.26 6.10
N ALA A 176 6.97 -1.35 6.37
CA ALA A 176 5.61 -1.53 5.85
C ALA A 176 4.64 -0.46 6.40
N LEU A 177 4.79 -0.09 7.67
CA LEU A 177 3.98 0.97 8.28
C LEU A 177 4.32 2.34 7.70
N ALA A 178 5.61 2.69 7.55
CA ALA A 178 6.07 3.93 6.95
C ALA A 178 5.54 4.09 5.53
N LEU A 179 5.64 3.03 4.73
CA LEU A 179 5.14 3.00 3.37
C LEU A 179 3.62 3.19 3.32
N ALA A 180 2.86 2.44 4.12
CA ALA A 180 1.39 2.56 4.14
C ALA A 180 0.94 3.96 4.59
N LEU A 181 1.62 4.58 5.55
CA LEU A 181 1.37 5.95 5.98
C LEU A 181 1.70 6.97 4.87
N GLY A 182 2.85 6.81 4.21
CA GLY A 182 3.26 7.69 3.11
C GLY A 182 2.26 7.64 1.95
N ILE A 183 1.91 6.43 1.49
CA ILE A 183 0.90 6.23 0.43
C ILE A 183 -0.47 6.74 0.90
N GLY A 184 -0.87 6.47 2.14
CA GLY A 184 -2.12 7.00 2.69
C GLY A 184 -2.18 8.53 2.66
N LEU A 185 -1.09 9.21 3.01
CA LEU A 185 -1.01 10.68 2.96
C LEU A 185 -1.20 11.24 1.55
N GLN A 186 -0.58 10.64 0.53
CA GLN A 186 -0.74 11.08 -0.86
C GLN A 186 -2.14 10.78 -1.41
N ASN A 187 -2.77 9.71 -0.96
CA ASN A 187 -4.08 9.28 -1.42
C ASN A 187 -5.22 10.21 -1.00
N ILE A 188 -5.04 11.02 0.07
CA ILE A 188 -6.03 12.05 0.43
C ILE A 188 -6.20 13.09 -0.68
N PRO A 189 -5.14 13.78 -1.17
CA PRO A 189 -5.23 14.63 -2.35
C PRO A 189 -5.77 13.91 -3.59
N GLU A 190 -5.39 12.67 -3.81
CA GLU A 190 -5.76 11.88 -4.99
C GLU A 190 -7.25 11.57 -5.03
N GLY A 191 -7.85 11.11 -3.93
CA GLY A 191 -9.29 10.92 -3.84
C GLY A 191 -10.09 12.20 -4.11
N ALA A 192 -9.57 13.36 -3.66
CA ALA A 192 -10.14 14.66 -3.98
C ALA A 192 -9.96 15.01 -5.47
N ALA A 193 -8.81 14.66 -6.08
CA ALA A 193 -8.53 14.90 -7.49
C ALA A 193 -9.48 14.12 -8.43
N VAL A 194 -10.03 12.99 -8.01
CA VAL A 194 -11.08 12.26 -8.73
C VAL A 194 -12.45 12.89 -8.49
N SER A 195 -12.82 13.15 -7.25
CA SER A 195 -14.19 13.53 -6.89
C SER A 195 -14.53 14.98 -7.29
N LEU A 196 -13.59 15.93 -7.16
CA LEU A 196 -13.87 17.34 -7.43
C LEU A 196 -14.11 17.68 -8.91
N PRO A 197 -13.36 17.16 -9.89
CA PRO A 197 -13.69 17.36 -11.31
C PRO A 197 -15.03 16.76 -11.71
N LEU A 198 -15.40 15.60 -11.17
CA LEU A 198 -16.72 15.00 -11.39
C LEU A 198 -17.85 15.88 -10.87
N LEU A 199 -17.66 16.50 -9.71
CA LEU A 199 -18.62 17.46 -9.16
C LEU A 199 -18.72 18.70 -10.07
N ARG A 200 -17.60 19.20 -10.62
CA ARG A 200 -17.59 20.33 -11.56
C ARG A 200 -18.28 20.02 -12.89
N SER A 201 -18.20 18.77 -13.35
CA SER A 201 -18.89 18.32 -14.57
C SER A 201 -20.40 18.13 -14.39
N GLY A 202 -20.96 18.51 -13.21
CA GLY A 202 -22.38 18.45 -12.93
C GLY A 202 -22.87 17.13 -12.32
N GLN A 203 -21.95 16.22 -11.94
CA GLN A 203 -22.33 15.01 -11.20
C GLN A 203 -22.80 15.36 -9.80
N SER A 204 -23.69 14.53 -9.25
CA SER A 204 -24.14 14.68 -7.87
C SER A 204 -22.97 14.39 -6.89
N ARG A 205 -23.00 15.01 -5.71
CA ARG A 205 -21.98 14.81 -4.67
C ARG A 205 -21.77 13.34 -4.32
N GLY A 206 -22.86 12.59 -4.21
CA GLY A 206 -22.81 11.16 -3.91
C GLY A 206 -22.12 10.35 -5.01
N ARG A 207 -22.39 10.64 -6.29
CA ARG A 207 -21.72 9.97 -7.42
C ARG A 207 -20.25 10.34 -7.51
N ALA A 208 -19.91 11.61 -7.33
CA ALA A 208 -18.53 12.06 -7.31
C ALA A 208 -17.72 11.42 -6.17
N PHE A 209 -18.29 11.37 -4.96
CA PHE A 209 -17.72 10.67 -3.83
C PHE A 209 -17.51 9.17 -4.09
N LEU A 210 -18.56 8.48 -4.58
CA LEU A 210 -18.49 7.04 -4.85
C LEU A 210 -17.45 6.70 -5.91
N ALA A 211 -17.30 7.52 -6.93
CA ALA A 211 -16.27 7.31 -7.94
C ALA A 211 -14.86 7.43 -7.36
N GLY A 212 -14.60 8.46 -6.54
CA GLY A 212 -13.32 8.60 -5.87
C GLY A 212 -13.06 7.50 -4.82
N ALA A 213 -14.05 7.12 -4.04
CA ALA A 213 -13.92 6.01 -3.09
C ALA A 213 -13.70 4.66 -3.80
N ALA A 214 -14.40 4.42 -4.93
CA ALA A 214 -14.24 3.20 -5.70
C ALA A 214 -12.86 3.08 -6.35
N SER A 215 -12.24 4.20 -6.79
CA SER A 215 -10.87 4.16 -7.31
C SER A 215 -9.87 3.66 -6.25
N GLY A 216 -10.06 4.03 -4.99
CA GLY A 216 -9.24 3.55 -3.88
C GLY A 216 -9.45 2.09 -3.51
N LEU A 217 -10.62 1.48 -3.81
CA LEU A 217 -10.85 0.06 -3.51
C LEU A 217 -10.00 -0.91 -4.33
N VAL A 218 -9.38 -0.45 -5.39
CA VAL A 218 -8.43 -1.25 -6.20
C VAL A 218 -7.12 -1.48 -5.45
N GLU A 219 -6.74 -0.59 -4.53
CA GLU A 219 -5.52 -0.71 -3.73
C GLU A 219 -5.50 -1.98 -2.86
N PRO A 220 -6.48 -2.26 -1.99
CA PRO A 220 -6.48 -3.51 -1.23
C PRO A 220 -6.58 -4.75 -2.12
N LEU A 221 -7.21 -4.66 -3.31
CA LEU A 221 -7.22 -5.77 -4.27
C LEU A 221 -5.82 -6.01 -4.84
N GLY A 222 -5.12 -4.96 -5.25
CA GLY A 222 -3.73 -5.03 -5.68
C GLY A 222 -2.82 -5.58 -4.58
N GLY A 223 -3.03 -5.11 -3.35
CA GLY A 223 -2.29 -5.57 -2.18
C GLY A 223 -2.48 -7.05 -1.87
N LEU A 224 -3.72 -7.54 -1.90
CA LEU A 224 -4.01 -8.96 -1.72
C LEU A 224 -3.41 -9.82 -2.83
N LEU A 225 -3.46 -9.35 -4.08
CA LEU A 225 -2.85 -10.04 -5.21
C LEU A 225 -1.33 -10.15 -5.03
N ALA A 226 -0.67 -9.05 -4.69
CA ALA A 226 0.77 -9.02 -4.46
C ALA A 226 1.18 -9.90 -3.26
N LEU A 227 0.43 -9.86 -2.17
CA LEU A 227 0.64 -10.69 -1.00
C LEU A 227 0.51 -12.18 -1.33
N ALA A 228 -0.50 -12.56 -2.12
CA ALA A 228 -0.69 -13.94 -2.55
C ALA A 228 0.47 -14.46 -3.41
N VAL A 229 0.94 -13.65 -4.36
CA VAL A 229 2.08 -14.00 -5.23
C VAL A 229 3.39 -14.04 -4.45
N ALA A 230 3.62 -13.08 -3.54
CA ALA A 230 4.82 -13.03 -2.71
C ALA A 230 5.00 -14.29 -1.84
N GLY A 231 3.90 -14.82 -1.30
CA GLY A 231 3.91 -16.04 -0.49
C GLY A 231 4.25 -17.31 -1.27
N TRP A 232 4.13 -17.32 -2.61
CA TRP A 232 4.36 -18.50 -3.44
C TRP A 232 5.79 -18.58 -3.99
N VAL A 233 6.44 -17.44 -4.25
CA VAL A 233 7.76 -17.41 -4.92
C VAL A 233 8.63 -16.30 -4.34
N SER A 234 9.35 -16.59 -3.26
CA SER A 234 10.31 -15.65 -2.66
C SER A 234 11.37 -15.14 -3.64
N ALA A 235 11.76 -15.98 -4.62
CA ALA A 235 12.69 -15.60 -5.69
C ALA A 235 12.15 -14.54 -6.66
N ALA A 236 10.82 -14.37 -6.74
CA ALA A 236 10.19 -13.34 -7.58
C ALA A 236 10.09 -11.98 -6.88
N LEU A 237 10.29 -11.91 -5.57
CA LEU A 237 10.17 -10.65 -4.80
C LEU A 237 11.00 -9.50 -5.36
N PRO A 238 12.31 -9.66 -5.68
CA PRO A 238 13.10 -8.57 -6.26
C PRO A 238 12.53 -8.03 -7.57
N TRP A 239 11.98 -8.93 -8.41
CA TRP A 239 11.35 -8.57 -9.66
C TRP A 239 10.03 -7.84 -9.47
N LEU A 240 9.18 -8.33 -8.55
CA LEU A 240 7.87 -7.73 -8.26
C LEU A 240 8.01 -6.36 -7.62
N MET A 241 8.91 -6.22 -6.64
CA MET A 241 9.16 -4.94 -5.96
C MET A 241 9.70 -3.89 -6.92
N SER A 242 10.67 -4.25 -7.75
CA SER A 242 11.22 -3.32 -8.73
C SER A 242 10.26 -3.02 -9.87
N ALA A 243 9.41 -3.97 -10.28
CA ALA A 243 8.36 -3.68 -11.25
C ALA A 243 7.32 -2.70 -10.68
N ALA A 244 6.92 -2.88 -9.43
CA ALA A 244 6.03 -1.94 -8.74
C ALA A 244 6.67 -0.54 -8.62
N ALA A 245 7.97 -0.45 -8.26
CA ALA A 245 8.71 0.80 -8.28
C ALA A 245 8.75 1.46 -9.68
N GLY A 246 8.90 0.64 -10.73
CA GLY A 246 8.86 1.11 -12.12
C GLY A 246 7.50 1.70 -12.51
N CYS A 247 6.41 1.07 -12.08
CA CYS A 247 5.07 1.63 -12.25
C CYS A 247 4.95 2.99 -11.55
N MET A 248 5.35 3.08 -10.27
CA MET A 248 5.26 4.33 -9.50
C MET A 248 6.10 5.46 -10.09
N VAL A 249 7.34 5.18 -10.49
CA VAL A 249 8.21 6.18 -11.18
C VAL A 249 7.57 6.64 -12.48
N CYS A 250 6.99 5.72 -13.25
CA CYS A 250 6.33 6.04 -14.52
C CYS A 250 5.14 6.99 -14.31
N VAL A 251 4.23 6.67 -13.40
CA VAL A 251 3.07 7.51 -13.05
C VAL A 251 3.52 8.89 -12.57
N THR A 252 4.48 8.92 -11.65
CA THR A 252 4.99 10.17 -11.10
C THR A 252 5.54 11.08 -12.18
N ALA A 253 6.33 10.52 -13.13
CA ALA A 253 6.91 11.28 -14.22
C ALA A 253 5.87 11.72 -15.25
N GLN A 254 4.86 10.91 -15.52
CA GLN A 254 3.87 11.13 -16.56
C GLN A 254 2.74 12.06 -16.13
N GLU A 255 2.32 11.99 -14.89
CA GLU A 255 1.14 12.70 -14.42
C GLU A 255 1.42 13.66 -13.26
N MET A 256 2.05 13.21 -12.19
CA MET A 256 2.18 14.00 -10.97
C MET A 256 3.12 15.20 -11.13
N ILE A 257 4.32 14.97 -11.68
CA ILE A 257 5.29 16.05 -11.90
C ILE A 257 4.76 17.11 -12.88
N PRO A 258 4.19 16.75 -14.06
CA PRO A 258 3.61 17.73 -14.97
C PRO A 258 2.47 18.56 -14.35
N GLN A 259 1.67 17.96 -13.46
CA GLN A 259 0.63 18.69 -12.75
C GLN A 259 1.17 19.63 -11.66
N ALA A 260 2.34 19.34 -11.11
CA ALA A 260 2.96 20.12 -10.05
C ALA A 260 3.79 21.31 -10.58
N VAL A 261 4.41 21.16 -11.75
CA VAL A 261 5.39 22.12 -12.29
C VAL A 261 4.72 23.17 -13.16
N GLU A 262 4.97 24.45 -12.84
CA GLU A 262 4.60 25.62 -13.63
C GLU A 262 5.85 26.47 -13.84
N PRO A 263 6.14 26.96 -15.06
CA PRO A 263 7.38 27.68 -15.37
C PRO A 263 7.67 28.89 -14.46
N ASP A 264 6.62 29.60 -14.07
CA ASP A 264 6.76 30.85 -13.31
C ASP A 264 6.46 30.69 -11.80
N GLU A 265 6.24 29.45 -11.32
CA GLU A 265 5.89 29.20 -9.92
C GLU A 265 6.66 28.02 -9.32
N SER A 266 7.45 28.27 -8.28
CA SER A 266 8.28 27.27 -7.61
C SER A 266 7.54 26.43 -6.55
N ALA A 267 6.31 26.78 -6.18
CA ALA A 267 5.59 26.15 -5.07
C ALA A 267 5.39 24.64 -5.28
N GLY A 268 5.06 24.21 -6.50
CA GLY A 268 4.91 22.79 -6.84
C GLY A 268 6.24 22.05 -6.78
N VAL A 269 7.32 22.64 -7.29
CA VAL A 269 8.67 22.05 -7.23
C VAL A 269 9.14 21.90 -5.78
N ILE A 270 8.92 22.92 -4.95
CA ILE A 270 9.26 22.85 -3.53
C ILE A 270 8.46 21.76 -2.83
N SER A 271 7.17 21.60 -3.16
CA SER A 271 6.34 20.55 -2.57
C SER A 271 6.78 19.14 -2.98
N ILE A 272 7.33 18.94 -4.19
CA ILE A 272 7.98 17.67 -4.57
C ILE A 272 9.13 17.35 -3.60
N VAL A 273 10.02 18.32 -3.38
CA VAL A 273 11.16 18.14 -2.47
C VAL A 273 10.71 17.87 -1.04
N LEU A 274 9.67 18.59 -0.57
CA LEU A 274 9.12 18.37 0.77
C LEU A 274 8.48 16.99 0.92
N GLY A 275 7.73 16.53 -0.08
CA GLY A 275 7.14 15.19 -0.09
C GLY A 275 8.21 14.10 -0.07
N PHE A 276 9.26 14.27 -0.89
CA PHE A 276 10.40 13.37 -0.90
C PHE A 276 11.11 13.32 0.46
N ALA A 277 11.38 14.48 1.05
CA ALA A 277 12.03 14.57 2.35
C ALA A 277 11.16 13.95 3.48
N LEU A 278 9.85 14.17 3.43
CA LEU A 278 8.91 13.59 4.39
C LEU A 278 8.95 12.06 4.35
N MET A 279 8.81 11.48 3.16
CA MET A 279 8.82 10.02 3.01
C MET A 279 10.17 9.41 3.35
N MET A 280 11.27 10.03 2.89
CA MET A 280 12.61 9.63 3.28
C MET A 280 12.79 9.64 4.80
N ALA A 281 12.27 10.65 5.49
CA ALA A 281 12.32 10.72 6.95
C ALA A 281 11.49 9.61 7.62
N LEU A 282 10.32 9.28 7.07
CA LEU A 282 9.49 8.17 7.56
C LEU A 282 10.20 6.82 7.41
N ASP A 283 10.79 6.55 6.23
CA ASP A 283 11.49 5.29 5.96
C ASP A 283 12.78 5.12 6.79
N VAL A 284 13.46 6.23 7.14
CA VAL A 284 14.70 6.17 7.92
C VAL A 284 14.44 6.19 9.43
N ALA A 285 13.33 6.81 9.87
CA ALA A 285 13.03 6.98 11.30
C ALA A 285 12.19 5.84 11.89
N LEU A 286 11.46 5.09 11.08
CA LEU A 286 10.64 3.93 11.48
C LEU A 286 11.32 2.61 11.15
#